data_f8a208a8385832a2e1af4e391c92b63b
#
_entry.id   f8a208a8385832a2e1af4e391c92b63b
#
_cell.length_a   1.000
_cell.length_b   1.000
_cell.length_c   1.000
_cell.angle_alpha   90.00
_cell.angle_beta   90.00
_cell.angle_gamma   90.00
#
_symmetry.space_group_name_H-M   'P 1'
#
loop_
_entity.id
_entity.type
_entity.pdbx_description
1 polymer ?
#
loop_
_entity_poly.entity_id
_entity_poly.type
_entity_poly.pdbx_seq_one_letter_code
_entity_poly.pdbx_strand_id
1 'polypeptide(L)'
;MKQKDRTEGLRALIRQGLQAVAHKDTLAHLGDRSTYIGMSDIGQHWECPRAALARKVLPTTNSLERLLTLQRGHWFESGVGQALASLGLHVLPQLEINWQHQGVPIKAHLDFV
;
A
#
# COMPACT_ATOMS: atom_id res chain seq x y z
N MET A 1 32.69 15.64 -4.65
CA MET A 1 32.23 14.75 -5.70
C MET A 1 32.04 13.33 -5.22
N LYS A 2 33.04 12.68 -4.66
CA LYS A 2 32.93 11.30 -4.15
C LYS A 2 31.85 11.10 -3.08
N GLN A 3 31.60 12.09 -2.23
CA GLN A 3 30.60 12.00 -1.17
C GLN A 3 29.17 12.12 -1.71
N LYS A 4 28.95 12.96 -2.71
CA LYS A 4 27.65 13.09 -3.39
C LYS A 4 27.27 11.79 -4.10
N ASP A 5 28.23 11.19 -4.80
CA ASP A 5 28.01 9.92 -5.52
C ASP A 5 27.63 8.77 -4.57
N ARG A 6 28.25 8.72 -3.39
CA ARG A 6 27.90 7.71 -2.36
C ARG A 6 26.51 7.91 -1.80
N THR A 7 26.13 9.17 -1.55
CA THR A 7 24.79 9.50 -1.06
C THR A 7 23.72 9.15 -2.08
N GLU A 8 23.93 9.49 -3.34
CA GLU A 8 22.99 9.13 -4.42
C GLU A 8 22.91 7.62 -4.61
N GLY A 9 24.04 6.91 -4.54
CA GLY A 9 24.07 5.45 -4.61
C GLY A 9 23.28 4.79 -3.47
N LEU A 10 23.45 5.29 -2.23
CA LEU A 10 22.71 4.79 -1.08
C LEU A 10 21.20 5.08 -1.22
N ARG A 11 20.83 6.28 -1.64
CA ARG A 11 19.42 6.63 -1.88
C ARG A 11 18.78 5.70 -2.92
N ALA A 12 19.49 5.40 -3.99
CA ALA A 12 19.01 4.48 -5.04
C ALA A 12 18.80 3.07 -4.49
N LEU A 13 19.71 2.56 -3.66
CA LEU A 13 19.59 1.25 -3.04
C LEU A 13 18.40 1.19 -2.05
N ILE A 14 18.22 2.21 -1.23
CA ILE A 14 17.10 2.29 -0.30
C ILE A 14 15.78 2.32 -1.08
N ARG A 15 15.70 3.13 -2.13
CA ARG A 15 14.52 3.21 -2.99
C ARG A 15 14.19 1.84 -3.60
N GLN A 16 15.18 1.16 -4.15
CA GLN A 16 15.01 -0.17 -4.74
C GLN A 16 14.51 -1.18 -3.71
N GLY A 17 15.10 -1.19 -2.52
CA GLY A 17 14.69 -2.08 -1.42
C GLY A 17 13.28 -1.81 -0.95
N LEU A 18 12.91 -0.55 -0.74
CA LEU A 18 11.55 -0.16 -0.34
C LEU A 18 10.52 -0.53 -1.41
N GLN A 19 10.85 -0.36 -2.67
CA GLN A 19 9.95 -0.72 -3.76
C GLN A 19 9.73 -2.24 -3.82
N ALA A 20 10.77 -3.03 -3.62
CA ALA A 20 10.67 -4.49 -3.56
C ALA A 20 9.81 -4.96 -2.37
N VAL A 21 10.01 -4.39 -1.19
CA VAL A 21 9.21 -4.68 0.01
C VAL A 21 7.75 -4.29 -0.20
N ALA A 22 7.48 -3.11 -0.72
CA ALA A 22 6.13 -2.64 -0.98
C ALA A 22 5.40 -3.54 -1.99
N HIS A 23 6.07 -3.99 -3.03
CA HIS A 23 5.50 -4.90 -4.02
C HIS A 23 5.17 -6.26 -3.40
N LYS A 24 6.09 -6.83 -2.63
CA LYS A 24 5.89 -8.10 -1.94
C LYS A 24 4.72 -8.02 -0.95
N ASP A 25 4.65 -6.98 -0.14
CA ASP A 25 3.58 -6.79 0.84
C ASP A 25 2.23 -6.59 0.15
N THR A 26 2.18 -5.83 -0.94
CA THR A 26 0.97 -5.65 -1.73
C THR A 26 0.46 -6.98 -2.28
N LEU A 27 1.32 -7.80 -2.87
CA LEU A 27 0.92 -9.11 -3.37
C LEU A 27 0.46 -10.06 -2.25
N ALA A 28 1.12 -10.03 -1.10
CA ALA A 28 0.79 -10.88 0.03
C ALA A 28 -0.56 -10.52 0.68
N HIS A 29 -0.86 -9.23 0.83
CA HIS A 29 -2.05 -8.75 1.56
C HIS A 29 -3.20 -8.32 0.66
N LEU A 30 -2.94 -7.75 -0.49
CA LEU A 30 -3.94 -7.18 -1.39
C LEU A 30 -4.12 -8.00 -2.69
N GLY A 31 -3.20 -8.89 -2.99
CA GLY A 31 -3.20 -9.65 -4.23
C GLY A 31 -3.02 -8.78 -5.48
N ASP A 32 -3.50 -9.25 -6.60
CA ASP A 32 -3.48 -8.49 -7.85
C ASP A 32 -4.63 -7.47 -7.86
N ARG A 33 -4.30 -6.21 -7.60
CA ARG A 33 -5.25 -5.12 -7.52
C ARG A 33 -5.92 -4.76 -8.85
N SER A 34 -5.42 -5.26 -9.97
CA SER A 34 -6.05 -5.05 -11.27
C SER A 34 -7.32 -5.89 -11.47
N THR A 35 -7.53 -6.92 -10.65
CA THR A 35 -8.64 -7.86 -10.78
C THR A 35 -9.90 -7.48 -10.01
N TYR A 36 -9.85 -6.44 -9.19
CA TYR A 36 -10.99 -6.00 -8.37
C TYR A 36 -11.02 -4.49 -8.19
N ILE A 37 -12.15 -3.97 -7.71
CA ILE A 37 -12.29 -2.58 -7.31
C ILE A 37 -12.13 -2.48 -5.80
N GLY A 38 -11.12 -1.74 -5.34
CA GLY A 38 -10.95 -1.42 -3.92
C GLY A 38 -11.75 -0.19 -3.51
N MET A 39 -12.01 -0.04 -2.22
CA MET A 39 -12.72 1.15 -1.70
C MET A 39 -11.96 2.45 -1.98
N SER A 40 -10.63 2.41 -1.98
CA SER A 40 -9.80 3.56 -2.35
C SER A 40 -9.97 3.97 -3.82
N ASP A 41 -10.22 3.02 -4.71
CA ASP A 41 -10.50 3.29 -6.13
C ASP A 41 -11.84 4.03 -6.28
N ILE A 42 -12.84 3.64 -5.50
CA ILE A 42 -14.16 4.30 -5.51
C ILE A 42 -14.01 5.75 -5.03
N GLY A 43 -13.29 5.99 -3.93
CA GLY A 43 -13.02 7.33 -3.43
C GLY A 43 -12.30 8.21 -4.45
N GLN A 44 -11.32 7.66 -5.15
CA GLN A 44 -10.60 8.38 -6.21
C GLN A 44 -11.45 8.65 -7.45
N HIS A 45 -12.28 7.70 -7.83
CA HIS A 45 -13.22 7.87 -8.94
C HIS A 45 -14.15 9.06 -8.68
N TRP A 46 -14.57 9.24 -7.42
CA TRP A 46 -15.40 10.38 -7.02
C TRP A 46 -14.71 11.72 -7.28
N GLU A 47 -13.40 11.80 -7.02
CA GLU A 47 -12.60 13.01 -7.27
C GLU A 47 -12.22 13.16 -8.75
N CYS A 48 -11.69 12.11 -9.37
CA CYS A 48 -11.24 12.13 -10.74
C CYS A 48 -11.27 10.71 -11.36
N PRO A 49 -12.29 10.38 -12.17
CA PRO A 49 -12.43 9.06 -12.79
C PRO A 49 -11.23 8.65 -13.65
N ARG A 50 -10.64 9.60 -14.38
CA ARG A 50 -9.48 9.32 -15.24
C ARG A 50 -8.24 8.97 -14.45
N ALA A 51 -7.99 9.65 -13.33
CA ALA A 51 -6.88 9.35 -12.45
C ALA A 51 -7.04 7.97 -11.79
N ALA A 52 -8.25 7.62 -11.37
CA ALA A 52 -8.57 6.31 -10.80
C ALA A 52 -8.30 5.19 -11.80
N LEU A 53 -8.73 5.34 -13.04
CA LEU A 53 -8.48 4.37 -14.11
C LEU A 53 -6.97 4.28 -14.43
N ALA A 54 -6.29 5.40 -14.54
CA ALA A 54 -4.86 5.44 -14.81
C ALA A 54 -4.05 4.68 -13.74
N ARG A 55 -4.41 4.82 -12.47
CA ARG A 55 -3.77 4.08 -11.37
C ARG A 55 -3.98 2.57 -11.47
N LYS A 56 -5.11 2.12 -12.00
CA LYS A 56 -5.39 0.70 -12.19
C LYS A 56 -4.56 0.08 -13.30
N VAL A 57 -4.39 0.78 -14.41
CA VAL A 57 -3.89 0.20 -15.66
C VAL A 57 -2.47 0.63 -16.02
N LEU A 58 -1.98 1.75 -15.50
CA LEU A 58 -0.65 2.24 -15.79
C LEU A 58 0.33 1.88 -14.67
N PRO A 59 1.56 1.48 -15.01
CA PRO A 59 2.61 1.28 -14.02
C PRO A 59 2.96 2.62 -13.37
N THR A 60 3.10 2.61 -12.05
CA THR A 60 3.50 3.80 -11.28
C THR A 60 4.93 3.64 -10.80
N THR A 61 5.72 4.72 -10.97
CA THR A 61 7.05 4.82 -10.39
C THR A 61 7.00 5.78 -9.22
N ASN A 62 7.37 5.33 -8.03
CA ASN A 62 7.39 6.16 -6.83
C ASN A 62 8.79 6.69 -6.55
N SER A 63 8.88 7.94 -6.10
CA SER A 63 10.10 8.51 -5.58
C SER A 63 10.48 7.88 -4.25
N LEU A 64 11.74 8.07 -3.82
CA LEU A 64 12.18 7.63 -2.50
C LEU A 64 11.33 8.23 -1.38
N GLU A 65 11.03 9.53 -1.46
CA GLU A 65 10.23 10.25 -0.48
C GLU A 65 8.81 9.69 -0.38
N ARG A 66 8.20 9.36 -1.51
CA ARG A 66 6.87 8.74 -1.57
C ARG A 66 6.88 7.35 -0.94
N LEU A 67 7.88 6.53 -1.26
CA LEU A 67 8.03 5.19 -0.70
C LEU A 67 8.25 5.23 0.82
N LEU A 68 9.06 6.16 1.31
CA LEU A 68 9.26 6.35 2.75
C LEU A 68 7.97 6.78 3.45
N THR A 69 7.20 7.67 2.85
CA THR A 69 5.91 8.11 3.39
C THR A 69 4.93 6.94 3.50
N LEU A 70 4.83 6.11 2.48
CA LEU A 70 3.96 4.93 2.48
C LEU A 70 4.42 3.89 3.49
N GLN A 71 5.72 3.61 3.53
CA GLN A 71 6.29 2.61 4.45
C GLN A 71 6.19 3.05 5.91
N ARG A 72 6.34 4.34 6.18
CA ARG A 72 6.15 4.89 7.53
C ARG A 72 4.75 4.62 8.06
N GLY A 73 3.73 4.72 7.22
CA GLY A 73 2.35 4.36 7.57
C GLY A 73 2.24 2.90 7.99
N HIS A 74 2.84 1.98 7.25
CA HIS A 74 2.85 0.56 7.57
C HIS A 74 3.59 0.26 8.88
N TRP A 75 4.72 0.91 9.12
CA TRP A 75 5.47 0.74 10.38
C TRP A 75 4.67 1.24 11.58
N PHE A 76 3.96 2.36 11.44
CA PHE A 76 3.08 2.89 12.47
C PHE A 76 1.94 1.92 12.78
N GLU A 77 1.28 1.42 11.76
CA GLU A 77 0.19 0.46 11.88
C GLU A 77 0.66 -0.83 12.58
N SER A 78 1.81 -1.36 12.18
CA SER A 78 2.43 -2.51 12.81
C SER A 78 2.74 -2.25 14.30
N GLY A 79 3.28 -1.09 14.63
CA GLY A 79 3.57 -0.69 16.01
C GLY A 79 2.33 -0.59 16.87
N VAL A 80 1.26 0.00 16.35
CA VAL A 80 -0.04 0.08 17.04
C VAL A 80 -0.63 -1.32 17.25
N GLY A 81 -0.57 -2.18 16.24
CA GLY A 81 -1.01 -3.57 16.36
C GLY A 81 -0.29 -4.34 17.45
N GLN A 82 1.03 -4.19 17.53
CA GLN A 82 1.84 -4.80 18.59
C GLN A 82 1.48 -4.25 19.98
N ALA A 83 1.25 -2.95 20.08
CA ALA A 83 0.84 -2.33 21.35
C ALA A 83 -0.51 -2.87 21.84
N LEU A 84 -1.49 -2.98 20.96
CA LEU A 84 -2.80 -3.55 21.27
C LEU A 84 -2.70 -5.03 21.67
N ALA A 85 -1.90 -5.80 20.96
CA ALA A 85 -1.65 -7.20 21.27
C ALA A 85 -1.00 -7.39 22.65
N SER A 86 -0.11 -6.49 23.06
CA SER A 86 0.54 -6.52 24.37
C SER A 86 -0.44 -6.34 25.54
N LEU A 87 -1.59 -5.70 25.27
CA LEU A 87 -2.67 -5.54 26.26
C LEU A 87 -3.63 -6.73 26.29
N GLY A 88 -3.36 -7.79 25.54
CA GLY A 88 -4.22 -8.96 25.44
C GLY A 88 -5.45 -8.77 24.56
N LEU A 89 -5.50 -7.69 23.79
CA LEU A 89 -6.60 -7.44 22.85
C LEU A 89 -6.41 -8.30 21.60
N HIS A 90 -7.46 -8.99 21.22
CA HIS A 90 -7.47 -9.78 20.00
C HIS A 90 -7.88 -8.88 18.81
N VAL A 91 -6.91 -8.47 18.03
CA VAL A 91 -7.10 -7.55 16.91
C VAL A 91 -6.82 -8.28 15.60
N LEU A 92 -7.72 -8.15 14.63
CA LEU A 92 -7.55 -8.66 13.29
C LEU A 92 -7.06 -7.52 12.38
N PRO A 93 -5.78 -7.53 11.96
CA PRO A 93 -5.28 -6.53 11.04
C PRO A 93 -5.71 -6.84 9.60
N GLN A 94 -5.96 -5.80 8.82
CA GLN A 94 -6.22 -5.90 7.39
C GLN A 94 -7.34 -6.88 7.02
N LEU A 95 -8.47 -6.84 7.77
CA LEU A 95 -9.62 -7.69 7.48
C LEU A 95 -10.15 -7.38 6.08
N GLU A 96 -10.21 -8.39 5.24
CA GLU A 96 -10.72 -8.26 3.87
C GLU A 96 -12.22 -8.54 3.84
N ILE A 97 -12.98 -7.61 3.27
CA ILE A 97 -14.40 -7.76 2.99
C ILE A 97 -14.59 -7.85 1.48
N ASN A 98 -15.24 -8.92 1.02
CA ASN A 98 -15.45 -9.19 -0.39
C ASN A 98 -16.94 -9.17 -0.72
N TRP A 99 -17.32 -8.53 -1.83
CA TRP A 99 -18.63 -8.64 -2.42
C TRP A 99 -18.60 -8.42 -3.92
N GLN A 100 -19.73 -8.59 -4.58
CA GLN A 100 -19.85 -8.33 -6.00
C GLN A 100 -21.00 -7.37 -6.26
N HIS A 101 -20.80 -6.48 -7.22
CA HIS A 101 -21.85 -5.62 -7.74
C HIS A 101 -21.90 -5.77 -9.26
N GLN A 102 -23.01 -6.23 -9.79
CA GLN A 102 -23.20 -6.51 -11.22
C GLN A 102 -22.07 -7.37 -11.83
N GLY A 103 -21.63 -8.38 -11.08
CA GLY A 103 -20.55 -9.27 -11.51
C GLY A 103 -19.14 -8.74 -11.34
N VAL A 104 -18.97 -7.50 -10.86
CA VAL A 104 -17.67 -6.89 -10.62
C VAL A 104 -17.24 -7.14 -9.19
N PRO A 105 -16.05 -7.74 -8.95
CA PRO A 105 -15.53 -7.94 -7.60
C PRO A 105 -15.17 -6.61 -6.94
N ILE A 106 -15.65 -6.41 -5.72
CA ILE A 106 -15.30 -5.24 -4.90
C ILE A 106 -14.71 -5.72 -3.58
N LYS A 107 -13.63 -5.09 -3.14
CA LYS A 107 -12.96 -5.42 -1.89
C LYS A 107 -12.72 -4.19 -1.02
N ALA A 108 -12.84 -4.39 0.27
CA ALA A 108 -12.43 -3.43 1.29
C ALA A 108 -11.45 -4.10 2.25
N HIS A 109 -10.48 -3.35 2.72
CA HIS A 109 -9.55 -3.78 3.75
C HIS A 109 -9.67 -2.84 4.93
N LEU A 110 -10.04 -3.37 6.09
CA LEU A 110 -10.12 -2.63 7.34
C LEU A 110 -8.77 -2.74 8.05
N ASP A 111 -8.26 -1.60 8.54
CA ASP A 111 -6.95 -1.58 9.18
C ASP A 111 -6.90 -2.45 10.44
N PHE A 112 -7.89 -2.30 11.31
CA PHE A 112 -8.05 -3.09 12.53
C PHE A 112 -9.52 -3.39 12.82
N VAL A 113 -9.77 -4.59 13.28
CA VAL A 113 -11.08 -5.03 13.78
C VAL A 113 -10.92 -5.73 15.13
#